data_2fce0267b53555d431f70bb5fe6977ee
#
_entry.id   2fce0267b53555d431f70bb5fe6977ee
#
_cell.length_a   1.000
_cell.length_b   1.000
_cell.length_c   1.000
_cell.angle_alpha   90.00
_cell.angle_beta   90.00
_cell.angle_gamma   90.00
#
_symmetry.space_group_name_H-M   'P 1'
#
loop_
_entity.id
_entity.type
_entity.pdbx_description
1 polymer ?
#
loop_
_entity_poly.entity_id
_entity_poly.type
_entity_poly.pdbx_seq_one_letter_code
_entity_poly.pdbx_strand_id
1 'polypeptide(L)'
;MSQARKSAKPKVTIIASKGANQAINYLLEDRDELEWLVAIGRNKNGDIFFYDTGGDIIQDLGALEYIKERIVRDYFGEPDE
;
A
#
# COMPACT_ATOMS: atom_id res chain seq x y z
N MET A 1 -10.81 -10.81 -24.59
CA MET A 1 -10.59 -10.90 -24.11
C MET A 1 -10.15 -10.88 -23.28
N SER A 2 -9.96 -10.88 -23.11
CA SER A 2 -9.46 -10.79 -22.39
C SER A 2 -9.02 -11.08 -21.60
N GLN A 3 -8.66 -11.38 -21.52
CA GLN A 3 -8.30 -11.65 -20.82
C GLN A 3 -7.50 -11.91 -20.12
N ALA A 4 -7.16 -11.91 -20.68
CA ALA A 4 -6.08 -12.32 -20.13
C ALA A 4 -5.69 -11.77 -18.87
N ARG A 5 -5.78 -10.85 -18.68
CA ARG A 5 -5.43 -10.33 -17.59
C ARG A 5 -5.99 -10.83 -16.51
N LYS A 6 -6.85 -11.41 -16.68
CA LYS A 6 -7.51 -11.77 -15.65
C LYS A 6 -6.83 -12.59 -14.73
N SER A 7 -6.05 -13.34 -15.10
CA SER A 7 -5.40 -14.23 -14.17
C SER A 7 -4.18 -13.59 -13.54
N ALA A 8 -3.74 -12.49 -14.05
CA ALA A 8 -2.54 -11.89 -13.52
C ALA A 8 -2.82 -11.20 -12.19
N LYS A 9 -1.98 -11.45 -11.22
CA LYS A 9 -2.07 -10.75 -9.96
C LYS A 9 -1.49 -9.38 -10.10
N PRO A 10 -1.98 -8.42 -9.34
CA PRO A 10 -1.40 -7.10 -9.34
C PRO A 10 0.06 -7.15 -8.92
N LYS A 11 0.84 -6.33 -9.55
CA LYS A 11 2.24 -6.22 -9.18
C LYS A 11 2.36 -5.36 -7.94
N VAL A 12 3.12 -5.83 -6.97
CA VAL A 12 3.35 -5.08 -5.75
C VAL A 12 4.77 -4.54 -5.77
N THR A 13 4.88 -3.24 -5.61
CA THR A 13 6.17 -2.59 -5.56
C THR A 13 6.27 -1.88 -4.22
N ILE A 14 7.33 -2.15 -3.48
CA ILE A 14 7.56 -1.53 -2.20
C ILE A 14 8.58 -0.43 -2.39
N ILE A 15 8.18 0.81 -2.10
CA ILE A 15 9.04 1.96 -2.28
C ILE A 15 9.51 2.39 -0.91
N ALA A 16 10.78 2.10 -0.62
CA ALA A 16 11.36 2.46 0.65
C ALA A 16 11.85 3.89 0.60
N SER A 17 11.70 4.59 1.70
CA SER A 17 12.18 5.96 1.79
C SER A 17 12.85 6.16 3.14
N LYS A 18 13.60 7.25 3.24
CA LYS A 18 14.34 7.52 4.45
C LYS A 18 13.55 8.26 5.50
N GLY A 19 12.40 8.77 5.14
CA GLY A 19 11.58 9.46 6.10
C GLY A 19 10.27 9.85 5.48
N ALA A 20 9.40 10.46 6.29
CA ALA A 20 8.06 10.76 5.84
C ALA A 20 8.05 11.77 4.70
N ASN A 21 8.94 12.77 4.75
CA ASN A 21 8.97 13.76 3.69
C ASN A 21 9.32 13.15 2.35
N GLN A 22 10.27 12.23 2.33
CA GLN A 22 10.64 11.59 1.08
C GLN A 22 9.50 10.71 0.58
N ALA A 23 8.83 10.02 1.48
CA ALA A 23 7.69 9.21 1.08
C ALA A 23 6.59 10.06 0.46
N ILE A 24 6.32 11.21 1.07
CA ILE A 24 5.32 12.11 0.53
C ILE A 24 5.73 12.61 -0.85
N ASN A 25 7.00 12.91 -1.04
CA ASN A 25 7.46 13.35 -2.35
C ASN A 25 7.27 12.29 -3.41
N TYR A 26 7.51 11.04 -3.08
CA TYR A 26 7.25 9.97 -4.02
C TYR A 26 5.77 9.91 -4.40
N LEU A 27 4.89 10.06 -3.40
CA LEU A 27 3.47 10.07 -3.69
C LEU A 27 3.09 11.23 -4.61
N LEU A 28 3.69 12.39 -4.38
CA LEU A 28 3.39 13.55 -5.22
C LEU A 28 3.85 13.33 -6.65
N GLU A 29 4.97 12.67 -6.84
CA GLU A 29 5.45 12.38 -8.18
C GLU A 29 4.52 11.44 -8.92
N ASP A 30 3.88 10.53 -8.21
CA ASP A 30 3.04 9.53 -8.83
C ASP A 30 1.57 9.92 -8.85
N ARG A 31 1.23 11.11 -8.39
CA ARG A 31 -0.16 11.41 -8.12
C ARG A 31 -1.08 11.28 -9.32
N ASP A 32 -0.58 11.58 -10.50
CA ASP A 32 -1.43 11.51 -11.69
C ASP A 32 -1.71 10.08 -12.12
N GLU A 33 -0.95 9.13 -11.59
CA GLU A 33 -1.14 7.73 -11.92
C GLU A 33 -1.92 6.98 -10.87
N LEU A 34 -2.22 7.62 -9.74
CA LEU A 34 -2.89 6.94 -8.66
C LEU A 34 -4.39 7.06 -8.83
N GLU A 35 -5.04 5.95 -8.81
CA GLU A 35 -6.50 5.90 -8.88
C GLU A 35 -7.11 5.83 -7.49
N TRP A 36 -6.38 5.27 -6.55
CA TRP A 36 -6.88 5.00 -5.23
C TRP A 36 -5.70 5.02 -4.28
N LEU A 37 -5.90 5.56 -3.09
CA LEU A 37 -4.80 5.71 -2.16
C LEU A 37 -5.28 5.55 -0.73
N VAL A 38 -4.51 4.83 0.04
CA VAL A 38 -4.67 4.72 1.48
C VAL A 38 -3.31 4.98 2.10
N ALA A 39 -3.27 5.76 3.15
CA ALA A 39 -2.02 6.06 3.81
C ALA A 39 -2.22 6.11 5.32
N ILE A 40 -1.20 5.73 6.05
CA ILE A 40 -1.21 5.76 7.50
C ILE A 40 0.00 6.57 7.92
N GLY A 41 -0.23 7.56 8.78
CA GLY A 41 0.85 8.37 9.29
C GLY A 41 0.82 8.45 10.80
N ARG A 42 1.97 8.75 11.37
CA ARG A 42 2.08 8.99 12.80
C ARG A 42 2.82 10.29 12.99
N ASN A 43 2.28 11.18 13.80
CA ASN A 43 2.96 12.44 14.05
C ASN A 43 3.94 12.30 15.22
N LYS A 44 4.57 13.40 15.57
CA LYS A 44 5.61 13.36 16.58
C LYS A 44 5.05 13.08 17.98
N ASN A 45 3.77 13.33 18.17
CA ASN A 45 3.12 13.04 19.45
C ASN A 45 2.66 11.60 19.56
N GLY A 46 2.78 10.83 18.47
CA GLY A 46 2.34 9.45 18.49
C GLY A 46 0.93 9.25 18.00
N ASP A 47 0.24 10.30 17.61
CA ASP A 47 -1.10 10.15 17.06
C ASP A 47 -1.05 9.50 15.70
N ILE A 48 -2.02 8.66 15.42
CA ILE A 48 -2.08 7.92 14.17
C ILE A 48 -3.17 8.53 13.29
N PHE A 49 -2.83 8.75 12.03
CA PHE A 49 -3.78 9.28 11.06
C PHE A 49 -3.94 8.26 9.95
N PHE A 50 -5.16 8.07 9.53
CA PHE A 50 -5.50 7.18 8.44
C PHE A 50 -6.13 8.02 7.33
N TYR A 51 -5.51 8.03 6.17
CA TYR A 51 -5.99 8.79 5.03
C TYR A 51 -6.53 7.83 4.00
N ASP A 52 -7.73 8.09 3.51
CA ASP A 52 -8.23 7.29 2.40
C ASP A 52 -8.95 8.20 1.43
N THR A 53 -9.33 7.65 0.32
CA THR A 53 -9.95 8.44 -0.72
C THR A 53 -11.47 8.45 -0.62
N GLY A 54 -11.99 7.92 0.47
CA GLY A 54 -13.42 8.00 0.69
C GLY A 54 -14.23 6.99 -0.06
N GLY A 55 -13.68 5.86 -0.28
CA GLY A 55 -14.41 4.85 -1.00
C GLY A 55 -14.91 3.76 -0.09
N ASP A 56 -14.60 2.56 -0.46
CA ASP A 56 -15.08 1.36 0.17
C ASP A 56 -14.11 0.95 1.26
N ILE A 57 -14.53 1.05 2.51
CA ILE A 57 -13.65 0.70 3.62
C ILE A 57 -13.29 -0.79 3.59
N ILE A 58 -14.17 -1.62 3.09
CA ILE A 58 -13.87 -3.04 2.97
C ILE A 58 -12.74 -3.26 1.98
N GLN A 59 -12.76 -2.54 0.87
CA GLN A 59 -11.69 -2.61 -0.11
C GLN A 59 -10.38 -2.12 0.50
N ASP A 60 -10.43 -1.03 1.27
CA ASP A 60 -9.25 -0.51 1.93
C ASP A 60 -8.64 -1.54 2.88
N LEU A 61 -9.49 -2.19 3.68
CA LEU A 61 -9.00 -3.20 4.61
C LEU A 61 -8.41 -4.39 3.89
N GLY A 62 -9.03 -4.79 2.78
CA GLY A 62 -8.50 -5.90 2.01
C GLY A 62 -7.13 -5.60 1.44
N ALA A 63 -6.94 -4.39 0.94
CA ALA A 63 -5.65 -4.00 0.39
C ALA A 63 -4.58 -3.95 1.49
N LEU A 64 -4.94 -3.42 2.66
CA LEU A 64 -3.99 -3.36 3.76
C LEU A 64 -3.60 -4.75 4.21
N GLU A 65 -4.55 -5.67 4.27
CA GLU A 65 -4.25 -7.03 4.67
C GLU A 65 -3.33 -7.71 3.65
N TYR A 66 -3.60 -7.48 2.38
CA TYR A 66 -2.77 -8.06 1.34
C TYR A 66 -1.32 -7.56 1.45
N ILE A 67 -1.15 -6.27 1.66
CA ILE A 67 0.18 -5.69 1.77
C ILE A 67 0.87 -6.18 3.05
N LYS A 68 0.11 -6.31 4.13
CA LYS A 68 0.68 -6.81 5.37
C LYS A 68 1.25 -8.21 5.17
N GLU A 69 0.50 -9.08 4.50
CA GLU A 69 0.99 -10.43 4.25
C GLU A 69 2.22 -10.41 3.38
N ARG A 70 2.26 -9.53 2.39
CA ARG A 70 3.41 -9.47 1.52
C ARG A 70 4.65 -9.02 2.27
N ILE A 71 4.50 -8.02 3.15
CA ILE A 71 5.61 -7.53 3.93
C ILE A 71 6.12 -8.61 4.88
N VAL A 72 5.19 -9.31 5.54
CA VAL A 72 5.57 -10.36 6.46
C VAL A 72 6.36 -11.44 5.71
N ARG A 73 5.89 -11.81 4.54
CA ARG A 73 6.56 -12.84 3.77
C ARG A 73 7.96 -12.39 3.35
N ASP A 74 8.07 -11.14 2.90
CA ASP A 74 9.36 -10.66 2.41
C ASP A 74 10.38 -10.51 3.52
N TYR A 75 9.94 -10.13 4.72
CA TYR A 75 10.87 -9.83 5.80
C TYR A 75 11.09 -11.00 6.74
N PHE A 76 10.13 -11.89 6.87
CA PHE A 76 10.24 -13.00 7.79
C PHE A 76 10.26 -14.34 7.09
N GLY A 77 10.18 -14.33 5.78
CA GLY A 77 10.17 -15.58 5.03
C GLY A 77 8.80 -16.19 4.98
N GLU A 78 8.67 -17.17 4.13
CA GLU A 78 7.39 -17.83 3.98
C GLU A 78 7.18 -18.81 5.09
N PRO A 79 5.96 -18.96 5.55
CA PRO A 79 5.71 -19.95 6.59
C PRO A 79 5.97 -21.35 6.05
N ASP A 80 6.41 -22.19 6.92
CA ASP A 80 6.58 -23.57 6.54
C ASP A 80 5.24 -24.23 6.44
N GLU A 81 5.08 -25.00 5.43
CA GLU A 81 3.79 -25.62 5.23
C GLU A 81 3.63 -26.87 6.00
#